data_de9e63f6dc3b2e09372216bbdf8c48de
#
_entry.id   de9e63f6dc3b2e09372216bbdf8c48de
#
_cell.length_a   1.000
_cell.length_b   1.000
_cell.length_c   1.000
_cell.angle_alpha   90.00
_cell.angle_beta   90.00
_cell.angle_gamma   90.00
#
_symmetry.space_group_name_H-M   'P 1'
#
loop_
_entity.id
_entity.type
_entity.pdbx_description
1 polymer ?
#
loop_
_entity_poly.entity_id
_entity_poly.type
_entity_poly.pdbx_seq_one_letter_code
_entity_poly.pdbx_strand_id
1 'polypeptide(L)'
;MFNNKKLRIAAALVVLLIGLLALAGNTVQVRENPTFLEKGLRIAASPFQNGFHAIGNVFDGIGVYFSDKKALEEENTQLQQEVDALHYRIAQLEETELENKRLRELLDYKEANKAAYQLQLAETIAKKNNNLQYMITINKGSDDGVKAGMTVMNQYGLIGRVSSVLSGSCEVLLLPDHESAAGARVKSIREALGVVKGDGTSTGNLQMVHLQHDAELAEGDVIITSGLDMVYPEGIPIGTVTSIQDDANGLTKTAYITPYVNFFQLEEVFILMNSGGGSGR
;
A
#
# COMPACT_ATOMS: atom_id res chain seq x y z
N MET A 1 0.74 -17.56 44.27
CA MET A 1 1.78 -17.76 45.32
C MET A 1 1.48 -19.05 46.03
N PHE A 2 1.91 -20.17 45.46
CA PHE A 2 1.65 -21.48 46.05
C PHE A 2 2.52 -21.69 47.30
N ASN A 3 1.90 -22.11 48.39
CA ASN A 3 2.49 -22.19 49.73
C ASN A 3 3.58 -23.29 49.79
N ASN A 4 4.85 -22.89 49.61
CA ASN A 4 6.05 -23.75 49.60
C ASN A 4 6.18 -24.66 50.85
N LYS A 5 5.49 -24.38 51.94
CA LYS A 5 5.46 -25.25 53.15
C LYS A 5 4.65 -26.52 52.93
N LYS A 6 3.49 -26.45 52.25
CA LYS A 6 2.68 -27.63 51.96
C LYS A 6 3.34 -28.56 50.95
N LEU A 7 4.05 -28.01 49.95
CA LEU A 7 4.78 -28.80 48.98
C LEU A 7 5.99 -29.51 49.57
N ARG A 8 6.71 -28.86 50.51
CA ARG A 8 7.81 -29.47 51.25
C ARG A 8 7.36 -30.57 52.21
N ILE A 9 6.20 -30.43 52.84
CA ILE A 9 5.59 -31.47 53.73
C ILE A 9 5.17 -32.67 52.87
N ALA A 10 4.55 -32.45 51.72
CA ALA A 10 4.18 -33.53 50.80
C ALA A 10 5.39 -34.29 50.27
N ALA A 11 6.44 -33.58 49.87
CA ALA A 11 7.70 -34.21 49.43
C ALA A 11 8.38 -35.00 50.54
N ALA A 12 8.42 -34.50 51.79
CA ALA A 12 8.95 -35.21 52.94
C ALA A 12 8.17 -36.47 53.27
N LEU A 13 6.81 -36.45 53.17
CA LEU A 13 5.98 -37.63 53.35
C LEU A 13 6.21 -38.71 52.28
N VAL A 14 6.38 -38.30 51.01
CA VAL A 14 6.71 -39.23 49.93
C VAL A 14 8.09 -39.88 50.12
N VAL A 15 9.09 -39.14 50.53
CA VAL A 15 10.44 -39.67 50.83
C VAL A 15 10.38 -40.63 52.03
N LEU A 16 9.61 -40.32 53.08
CA LEU A 16 9.42 -41.16 54.22
C LEU A 16 8.68 -42.46 53.87
N LEU A 17 7.69 -42.39 52.99
CA LEU A 17 6.98 -43.56 52.48
C LEU A 17 7.88 -44.48 51.65
N ILE A 18 8.72 -43.91 50.77
CA ILE A 18 9.72 -44.66 49.97
C ILE A 18 10.77 -45.30 50.90
N GLY A 19 11.22 -44.61 51.93
CA GLY A 19 12.14 -45.13 52.92
C GLY A 19 11.58 -46.32 53.73
N LEU A 20 10.32 -46.24 54.12
CA LEU A 20 9.60 -47.33 54.80
C LEU A 20 9.41 -48.55 53.89
N LEU A 21 9.08 -48.33 52.60
CA LEU A 21 8.98 -49.42 51.62
C LEU A 21 10.33 -50.09 51.33
N ALA A 22 11.43 -49.36 51.28
CA ALA A 22 12.77 -49.89 51.11
C ALA A 22 13.22 -50.71 52.32
N LEU A 23 12.88 -50.26 53.52
CA LEU A 23 13.14 -51.00 54.77
C LEU A 23 12.31 -52.29 54.88
N ALA A 24 11.04 -52.27 54.44
CA ALA A 24 10.20 -53.44 54.39
C ALA A 24 10.69 -54.48 53.36
N GLY A 25 11.21 -54.03 52.20
CA GLY A 25 11.76 -54.89 51.16
C GLY A 25 13.05 -55.65 51.60
N ASN A 26 13.86 -55.04 52.48
CA ASN A 26 15.12 -55.63 52.91
C ASN A 26 14.99 -56.59 54.11
N THR A 27 13.80 -56.70 54.73
CA THR A 27 13.60 -57.51 55.96
C THR A 27 12.89 -58.86 55.68
N VAL A 28 12.59 -59.15 54.41
CA VAL A 28 11.94 -60.43 54.05
C VAL A 28 12.97 -61.46 53.67
N GLN A 29 13.69 -62.00 54.70
CA GLN A 29 14.33 -63.32 54.54
C GLN A 29 13.26 -64.42 54.75
N VAL A 30 13.20 -65.29 53.78
CA VAL A 30 12.26 -66.43 53.71
C VAL A 30 12.36 -67.32 54.96
N ARG A 31 11.31 -67.35 55.76
CA ARG A 31 11.09 -68.38 56.75
C ARG A 31 9.79 -69.18 56.43
N GLU A 32 9.90 -70.49 56.53
CA GLU A 32 8.98 -71.49 56.01
C GLU A 32 7.62 -71.65 56.86
N ASN A 33 7.25 -70.73 57.69
CA ASN A 33 5.96 -70.82 58.38
C ASN A 33 5.32 -69.42 58.54
N PRO A 34 4.23 -69.08 57.85
CA PRO A 34 3.60 -67.79 57.99
C PRO A 34 2.77 -67.69 59.25
N THR A 35 3.10 -66.74 60.18
CA THR A 35 2.34 -66.40 61.36
C THR A 35 1.06 -65.63 60.98
N PHE A 36 0.02 -65.75 61.80
CA PHE A 36 -1.33 -65.15 61.59
C PHE A 36 -1.33 -63.67 61.18
N LEU A 37 -0.35 -62.91 61.62
CA LEU A 37 -0.12 -61.49 61.22
C LEU A 37 0.30 -61.31 59.77
N GLU A 38 1.05 -62.25 59.16
CA GLU A 38 1.49 -62.19 57.73
C GLU A 38 0.34 -62.39 56.76
N LYS A 39 -0.67 -63.20 57.13
CA LYS A 39 -1.89 -63.38 56.35
C LYS A 39 -2.72 -62.11 56.29
N GLY A 40 -2.77 -61.34 57.37
CA GLY A 40 -3.46 -60.04 57.41
C GLY A 40 -2.80 -58.96 56.56
N LEU A 41 -1.48 -58.92 56.57
CA LEU A 41 -0.72 -57.94 55.74
C LEU A 41 -0.79 -58.27 54.24
N ARG A 42 -0.83 -59.54 53.87
CA ARG A 42 -0.87 -59.96 52.43
C ARG A 42 -2.24 -59.66 51.78
N ILE A 43 -3.32 -59.72 52.60
CA ILE A 43 -4.66 -59.36 52.16
C ILE A 43 -4.82 -57.85 52.04
N ALA A 44 -4.12 -57.06 52.87
CA ALA A 44 -4.14 -55.61 52.82
C ALA A 44 -3.26 -55.02 51.68
N ALA A 45 -2.26 -55.77 51.23
CA ALA A 45 -1.37 -55.31 50.16
C ALA A 45 -1.86 -55.64 48.73
N SER A 46 -2.82 -56.57 48.58
CA SER A 46 -3.33 -57.01 47.28
C SER A 46 -4.08 -55.90 46.49
N PRO A 47 -4.81 -54.96 47.07
CA PRO A 47 -5.41 -53.88 46.29
C PRO A 47 -4.41 -52.83 45.78
N PHE A 48 -3.20 -52.72 46.38
CA PHE A 48 -2.19 -51.77 45.95
C PHE A 48 -1.48 -52.19 44.66
N GLN A 49 -1.31 -53.50 44.40
CA GLN A 49 -0.65 -53.98 43.18
C GLN A 49 -1.53 -53.77 41.92
N ASN A 50 -2.84 -53.83 42.03
CA ASN A 50 -3.74 -53.52 40.92
C ASN A 50 -3.94 -52.00 40.71
N GLY A 51 -3.68 -51.16 41.69
CA GLY A 51 -3.74 -49.72 41.61
C GLY A 51 -2.59 -49.11 40.80
N PHE A 52 -1.38 -49.69 40.85
CA PHE A 52 -0.22 -49.17 40.13
C PHE A 52 -0.34 -49.36 38.63
N HIS A 53 -0.94 -50.42 38.10
CA HIS A 53 -1.21 -50.64 36.70
C HIS A 53 -2.30 -49.67 36.17
N ALA A 54 -3.28 -49.30 36.97
CA ALA A 54 -4.30 -48.32 36.59
C ALA A 54 -3.76 -46.88 36.49
N ILE A 55 -2.81 -46.54 37.38
CA ILE A 55 -2.16 -45.22 37.39
C ILE A 55 -1.19 -45.06 36.23
N GLY A 56 -0.45 -46.09 35.81
CA GLY A 56 0.42 -46.07 34.65
C GLY A 56 -0.33 -45.75 33.36
N ASN A 57 -1.46 -46.39 33.13
CA ASN A 57 -2.28 -46.16 31.91
C ASN A 57 -2.93 -44.77 31.85
N VAL A 58 -3.16 -44.11 33.01
CA VAL A 58 -3.66 -42.74 33.07
C VAL A 58 -2.57 -41.74 32.72
N PHE A 59 -1.34 -41.99 33.15
CA PHE A 59 -0.19 -41.13 32.80
C PHE A 59 0.22 -41.24 31.33
N ASP A 60 0.15 -42.45 30.75
CA ASP A 60 0.41 -42.64 29.30
C ASP A 60 -0.66 -41.95 28.45
N GLY A 61 -1.95 -42.03 28.84
CA GLY A 61 -3.03 -41.32 28.16
C GLY A 61 -2.93 -39.79 28.24
N ILE A 62 -2.44 -39.25 29.34
CA ILE A 62 -2.24 -37.80 29.53
C ILE A 62 -1.06 -37.32 28.67
N GLY A 63 0.02 -38.09 28.61
CA GLY A 63 1.19 -37.77 27.76
C GLY A 63 0.85 -37.70 26.27
N VAL A 64 0.09 -38.65 25.77
CA VAL A 64 -0.41 -38.68 24.38
C VAL A 64 -1.32 -37.49 24.09
N TYR A 65 -2.24 -37.19 25.00
CA TYR A 65 -3.17 -36.04 24.83
C TYR A 65 -2.45 -34.69 24.76
N PHE A 66 -1.39 -34.51 25.54
CA PHE A 66 -0.59 -33.29 25.49
C PHE A 66 0.33 -33.21 24.26
N SER A 67 0.86 -34.35 23.78
CA SER A 67 1.64 -34.41 22.55
C SER A 67 0.78 -34.13 21.33
N ASP A 68 -0.42 -34.69 21.25
CA ASP A 68 -1.36 -34.45 20.15
C ASP A 68 -1.84 -32.99 20.12
N LYS A 69 -2.11 -32.40 21.30
CA LYS A 69 -2.47 -30.99 21.39
C LYS A 69 -1.35 -30.08 20.89
N LYS A 70 -0.12 -30.36 21.29
CA LYS A 70 1.04 -29.57 20.84
C LYS A 70 1.28 -29.72 19.36
N ALA A 71 1.16 -30.92 18.80
CA ALA A 71 1.26 -31.16 17.36
C ALA A 71 0.17 -30.40 16.57
N LEU A 72 -1.07 -30.39 17.06
CA LEU A 72 -2.17 -29.63 16.49
C LEU A 72 -1.96 -28.10 16.58
N GLU A 73 -1.39 -27.61 17.68
CA GLU A 73 -1.04 -26.20 17.82
C GLU A 73 0.10 -25.80 16.86
N GLU A 74 1.10 -26.66 16.70
CA GLU A 74 2.19 -26.47 15.73
C GLU A 74 1.67 -26.52 14.29
N GLU A 75 0.81 -27.47 13.95
CA GLU A 75 0.17 -27.57 12.62
C GLU A 75 -0.72 -26.35 12.35
N ASN A 76 -1.52 -25.91 13.32
CA ASN A 76 -2.35 -24.73 13.19
C ASN A 76 -1.51 -23.48 12.96
N THR A 77 -0.38 -23.35 13.68
CA THR A 77 0.58 -22.24 13.48
C THR A 77 1.20 -22.27 12.11
N GLN A 78 1.58 -23.47 11.62
CA GLN A 78 2.15 -23.62 10.28
C GLN A 78 1.12 -23.29 9.19
N LEU A 79 -0.12 -23.82 9.32
CA LEU A 79 -1.21 -23.49 8.39
C LEU A 79 -1.52 -21.99 8.38
N GLN A 80 -1.50 -21.34 9.54
CA GLN A 80 -1.70 -19.89 9.62
C GLN A 80 -0.58 -19.13 8.90
N GLN A 81 0.67 -19.54 9.08
CA GLN A 81 1.81 -18.94 8.37
C GLN A 81 1.72 -19.16 6.85
N GLU A 82 1.25 -20.34 6.42
CA GLU A 82 1.04 -20.62 5.00
C GLU A 82 -0.09 -19.76 4.42
N VAL A 83 -1.19 -19.61 5.14
CA VAL A 83 -2.30 -18.71 4.76
C VAL A 83 -1.82 -17.27 4.64
N ASP A 84 -1.06 -16.78 5.62
CA ASP A 84 -0.51 -15.41 5.59
C ASP A 84 0.47 -15.22 4.42
N ALA A 85 1.31 -16.21 4.14
CA ALA A 85 2.22 -16.20 2.99
C ALA A 85 1.46 -16.23 1.65
N LEU A 86 0.37 -17.01 1.55
CA LEU A 86 -0.47 -17.04 0.37
C LEU A 86 -1.21 -15.70 0.16
N HIS A 87 -1.75 -15.10 1.22
CA HIS A 87 -2.37 -13.77 1.15
C HIS A 87 -1.38 -12.70 0.66
N TYR A 88 -0.16 -12.72 1.20
CA TYR A 88 0.90 -11.82 0.72
C TYR A 88 1.20 -12.01 -0.78
N ARG A 89 1.25 -13.28 -1.22
CA ARG A 89 1.51 -13.60 -2.63
C ARG A 89 0.36 -13.20 -3.55
N ILE A 90 -0.88 -13.36 -3.08
CA ILE A 90 -2.07 -12.90 -3.81
C ILE A 90 -2.02 -11.37 -3.97
N ALA A 91 -1.75 -10.62 -2.89
CA ALA A 91 -1.64 -9.17 -2.96
C ALA A 91 -0.54 -8.70 -3.94
N GLN A 92 0.61 -9.38 -3.99
CA GLN A 92 1.65 -9.10 -4.99
C GLN A 92 1.21 -9.38 -6.43
N LEU A 93 0.46 -10.46 -6.65
CA LEU A 93 -0.05 -10.80 -7.97
C LEU A 93 -1.09 -9.79 -8.44
N GLU A 94 -2.01 -9.38 -7.56
CA GLU A 94 -3.02 -8.36 -7.85
C GLU A 94 -2.37 -7.03 -8.22
N GLU A 95 -1.34 -6.59 -7.48
CA GLU A 95 -0.58 -5.38 -7.79
C GLU A 95 0.10 -5.48 -9.18
N THR A 96 0.75 -6.62 -9.47
CA THR A 96 1.39 -6.86 -10.76
C THR A 96 0.38 -6.87 -11.91
N GLU A 97 -0.82 -7.42 -11.70
CA GLU A 97 -1.88 -7.42 -12.71
C GLU A 97 -2.41 -6.01 -12.97
N LEU A 98 -2.60 -5.20 -11.92
CA LEU A 98 -3.02 -3.80 -12.05
C LEU A 98 -1.97 -2.97 -12.79
N GLU A 99 -0.68 -3.14 -12.44
CA GLU A 99 0.42 -2.51 -13.16
C GLU A 99 0.46 -2.91 -14.64
N ASN A 100 0.31 -4.20 -14.94
CA ASN A 100 0.32 -4.72 -16.31
C ASN A 100 -0.83 -4.14 -17.13
N LYS A 101 -2.02 -4.04 -16.53
CA LYS A 101 -3.19 -3.40 -17.16
C LYS A 101 -2.91 -1.93 -17.46
N ARG A 102 -2.41 -1.19 -16.48
CA ARG A 102 -2.06 0.23 -16.61
C ARG A 102 -1.03 0.46 -17.71
N LEU A 103 0.04 -0.34 -17.73
CA LEU A 103 1.08 -0.21 -18.76
C LEU A 103 0.56 -0.51 -20.16
N ARG A 104 -0.39 -1.46 -20.31
CA ARG A 104 -1.05 -1.69 -21.61
C ARG A 104 -1.90 -0.50 -22.03
N GLU A 105 -2.68 0.08 -21.14
CA GLU A 105 -3.48 1.27 -21.43
C GLU A 105 -2.62 2.45 -21.87
N LEU A 106 -1.45 2.66 -21.23
CA LEU A 106 -0.47 3.68 -21.62
C LEU A 106 0.15 3.40 -23.00
N LEU A 107 0.46 2.15 -23.29
CA LEU A 107 1.00 1.76 -24.59
C LEU A 107 -0.03 1.98 -25.70
N ASP A 108 -1.26 1.57 -25.49
CA ASP A 108 -2.38 1.77 -26.42
C ASP A 108 -2.61 3.27 -26.67
N TYR A 109 -2.60 4.08 -25.59
CA TYR A 109 -2.70 5.54 -25.72
C TYR A 109 -1.56 6.13 -26.56
N LYS A 110 -0.33 5.71 -26.31
CA LYS A 110 0.85 6.15 -27.08
C LYS A 110 0.72 5.81 -28.56
N GLU A 111 0.35 4.58 -28.90
CA GLU A 111 0.19 4.14 -30.29
C GLU A 111 -0.97 4.86 -30.97
N ALA A 112 -2.09 5.06 -30.29
CA ALA A 112 -3.23 5.80 -30.84
C ALA A 112 -2.91 7.27 -31.15
N ASN A 113 -2.01 7.88 -30.38
CA ASN A 113 -1.63 9.29 -30.52
C ASN A 113 -0.32 9.51 -31.29
N LYS A 114 0.30 8.46 -31.82
CA LYS A 114 1.59 8.50 -32.51
C LYS A 114 1.63 9.45 -33.71
N ALA A 115 0.50 9.64 -34.38
CA ALA A 115 0.40 10.56 -35.50
C ALA A 115 0.37 12.05 -35.05
N ALA A 116 -0.11 12.33 -33.86
CA ALA A 116 -0.24 13.68 -33.33
C ALA A 116 0.96 14.07 -32.46
N TYR A 117 1.51 13.12 -31.70
CA TYR A 117 2.54 13.38 -30.68
C TYR A 117 3.63 12.31 -30.71
N GLN A 118 4.88 12.74 -30.57
CA GLN A 118 5.99 11.83 -30.25
C GLN A 118 6.11 11.75 -28.73
N LEU A 119 5.51 10.71 -28.13
CA LEU A 119 5.44 10.51 -26.69
C LEU A 119 6.56 9.60 -26.18
N GLN A 120 7.29 10.04 -25.16
CA GLN A 120 8.25 9.23 -24.42
C GLN A 120 7.68 8.93 -23.02
N LEU A 121 7.55 7.66 -22.67
CA LEU A 121 7.14 7.23 -21.34
C LEU A 121 8.28 7.46 -20.35
N ALA A 122 7.94 7.97 -19.17
CA ALA A 122 8.83 8.15 -18.03
C ALA A 122 8.10 7.78 -16.73
N GLU A 123 8.87 7.33 -15.76
CA GLU A 123 8.39 6.94 -14.43
C GLU A 123 8.72 8.04 -13.41
N THR A 124 7.82 8.29 -12.48
CA THR A 124 8.03 9.23 -11.39
C THR A 124 8.86 8.57 -10.28
N ILE A 125 10.06 9.08 -10.06
CA ILE A 125 11.00 8.57 -9.06
C ILE A 125 11.00 9.38 -7.75
N ALA A 126 10.49 10.62 -7.77
CA ALA A 126 10.32 11.42 -6.56
C ALA A 126 9.19 12.42 -6.71
N LYS A 127 8.57 12.80 -5.61
CA LYS A 127 7.49 13.79 -5.54
C LYS A 127 7.81 14.83 -4.48
N LYS A 128 7.62 16.10 -4.79
CA LYS A 128 7.75 17.22 -3.88
C LYS A 128 6.46 18.02 -3.91
N ASN A 129 5.54 17.65 -3.03
CA ASN A 129 4.23 18.29 -2.90
C ASN A 129 4.12 18.89 -1.51
N ASN A 130 4.33 20.20 -1.43
CA ASN A 130 4.04 20.99 -0.24
C ASN A 130 3.14 22.16 -0.63
N ASN A 131 2.70 22.97 0.34
CA ASN A 131 1.74 24.05 0.12
C ASN A 131 2.17 25.12 -0.92
N LEU A 132 3.42 25.09 -1.37
CA LEU A 132 3.99 26.10 -2.26
C LEU A 132 4.62 25.51 -3.53
N GLN A 133 4.98 24.23 -3.52
CA GLN A 133 5.70 23.60 -4.63
C GLN A 133 5.07 22.27 -5.00
N TYR A 134 4.67 22.18 -6.26
CA TYR A 134 4.15 20.97 -6.88
C TYR A 134 5.09 20.52 -7.99
N MET A 135 6.02 19.62 -7.65
CA MET A 135 7.03 19.10 -8.57
C MET A 135 7.15 17.60 -8.46
N ILE A 136 7.49 16.96 -9.57
CA ILE A 136 7.92 15.55 -9.61
C ILE A 136 9.28 15.44 -10.27
N THR A 137 10.03 14.40 -9.94
CA THR A 137 11.23 14.00 -10.65
C THR A 137 10.92 12.72 -11.42
N ILE A 138 11.31 12.66 -12.68
CA ILE A 138 11.09 11.49 -13.54
C ILE A 138 12.44 10.92 -14.04
N ASN A 139 12.44 9.61 -14.36
CA ASN A 139 13.64 8.82 -14.74
C ASN A 139 14.08 9.02 -16.21
N LYS A 140 13.84 10.20 -16.78
CA LYS A 140 14.28 10.58 -18.13
C LYS A 140 14.97 11.93 -18.08
N GLY A 141 16.11 12.04 -18.77
CA GLY A 141 16.96 13.23 -18.76
C GLY A 141 17.50 13.63 -20.12
N SER A 142 18.60 14.41 -20.11
CA SER A 142 19.24 14.87 -21.35
C SER A 142 19.74 13.73 -22.23
N ASP A 143 20.16 12.61 -21.64
CA ASP A 143 20.63 11.43 -22.36
C ASP A 143 19.50 10.75 -23.16
N ASP A 144 18.25 10.98 -22.74
CA ASP A 144 17.02 10.55 -23.42
C ASP A 144 16.47 11.60 -24.40
N GLY A 145 17.16 12.74 -24.54
CA GLY A 145 16.76 13.86 -25.43
C GLY A 145 15.77 14.83 -24.79
N VAL A 146 15.54 14.74 -23.46
CA VAL A 146 14.65 15.65 -22.72
C VAL A 146 15.28 17.03 -22.62
N LYS A 147 14.47 18.07 -22.77
CA LYS A 147 14.86 19.48 -22.64
C LYS A 147 13.92 20.23 -21.74
N ALA A 148 14.44 21.27 -21.07
CA ALA A 148 13.60 22.18 -20.30
C ALA A 148 12.53 22.82 -21.20
N GLY A 149 11.35 23.02 -20.63
CA GLY A 149 10.19 23.53 -21.36
C GLY A 149 9.32 22.47 -22.06
N MET A 150 9.78 21.21 -22.16
CA MET A 150 8.96 20.15 -22.77
C MET A 150 7.70 19.90 -21.95
N THR A 151 6.58 19.69 -22.65
CA THR A 151 5.28 19.36 -22.07
C THR A 151 5.29 17.97 -21.48
N VAL A 152 4.70 17.83 -20.30
CA VAL A 152 4.46 16.54 -19.63
C VAL A 152 2.95 16.35 -19.45
N MET A 153 2.45 15.17 -19.83
CA MET A 153 1.03 14.81 -19.80
C MET A 153 0.85 13.34 -19.48
N ASN A 154 -0.37 12.89 -19.24
CA ASN A 154 -0.77 11.49 -19.24
C ASN A 154 -1.99 11.29 -20.16
N GLN A 155 -2.60 10.08 -20.12
CA GLN A 155 -3.79 9.77 -20.91
C GLN A 155 -5.03 10.62 -20.53
N TYR A 156 -5.03 11.24 -19.37
CA TYR A 156 -6.13 12.07 -18.87
C TYR A 156 -5.96 13.55 -19.22
N GLY A 157 -4.72 14.05 -19.31
CA GLY A 157 -4.49 15.45 -19.65
C GLY A 157 -3.13 16.00 -19.28
N LEU A 158 -3.07 17.33 -19.21
CA LEU A 158 -1.86 18.10 -18.93
C LEU A 158 -1.42 17.92 -17.48
N ILE A 159 -0.14 17.55 -17.29
CA ILE A 159 0.51 17.49 -15.99
C ILE A 159 1.31 18.77 -15.71
N GLY A 160 2.10 19.24 -16.66
CA GLY A 160 2.95 20.39 -16.48
C GLY A 160 4.05 20.45 -17.51
N ARG A 161 5.21 21.01 -17.14
CA ARG A 161 6.39 21.15 -18.01
C ARG A 161 7.68 20.79 -17.31
N VAL A 162 8.66 20.35 -18.07
CA VAL A 162 10.03 20.13 -17.59
C VAL A 162 10.63 21.48 -17.17
N SER A 163 11.07 21.57 -15.91
CA SER A 163 11.69 22.79 -15.34
C SER A 163 13.21 22.71 -15.37
N SER A 164 13.81 21.59 -14.93
CA SER A 164 15.24 21.35 -14.92
C SER A 164 15.58 19.96 -15.45
N VAL A 165 16.76 19.81 -16.07
CA VAL A 165 17.17 18.55 -16.68
C VAL A 165 18.58 18.19 -16.23
N LEU A 166 18.72 16.95 -15.75
CA LEU A 166 19.99 16.27 -15.48
C LEU A 166 20.23 15.19 -16.54
N SER A 167 21.37 14.48 -16.50
CA SER A 167 21.70 13.45 -17.49
C SER A 167 20.65 12.32 -17.54
N GLY A 168 20.30 11.72 -16.42
CA GLY A 168 19.38 10.56 -16.34
C GLY A 168 18.02 10.89 -15.72
N SER A 169 17.71 12.13 -15.40
CA SER A 169 16.44 12.53 -14.77
C SER A 169 16.09 13.97 -15.08
N CYS A 170 14.85 14.37 -14.86
CA CYS A 170 14.46 15.76 -14.92
C CYS A 170 13.38 16.08 -13.87
N GLU A 171 13.27 17.35 -13.52
CA GLU A 171 12.22 17.87 -12.67
C GLU A 171 11.10 18.44 -13.52
N VAL A 172 9.88 18.16 -13.13
CA VAL A 172 8.65 18.63 -13.80
C VAL A 172 7.91 19.53 -12.86
N LEU A 173 7.66 20.76 -13.27
CA LEU A 173 6.79 21.71 -12.60
C LEU A 173 5.34 21.39 -12.95
N LEU A 174 4.54 21.05 -11.97
CA LEU A 174 3.15 20.66 -12.17
C LEU A 174 2.24 21.89 -12.33
N LEU A 175 1.11 21.71 -13.00
CA LEU A 175 0.16 22.80 -13.26
C LEU A 175 -0.42 23.47 -12.03
N PRO A 176 -0.67 22.78 -10.87
CA PRO A 176 -1.13 23.42 -9.65
C PRO A 176 -0.08 24.30 -8.95
N ASP A 177 1.19 24.25 -9.37
CA ASP A 177 2.24 25.08 -8.78
C ASP A 177 1.98 26.56 -9.03
N HIS A 178 2.33 27.41 -8.06
CA HIS A 178 2.13 28.86 -8.14
C HIS A 178 2.98 29.55 -9.24
N GLU A 179 4.09 28.91 -9.64
CA GLU A 179 4.96 29.36 -10.74
C GLU A 179 4.53 28.79 -12.09
N SER A 180 3.47 27.97 -12.10
CA SER A 180 2.98 27.31 -13.31
C SER A 180 1.73 28.03 -13.83
N ALA A 181 1.70 28.18 -15.14
CA ALA A 181 0.52 28.68 -15.82
C ALA A 181 0.44 28.08 -17.24
N ALA A 182 -0.78 27.89 -17.74
CA ALA A 182 -1.03 27.40 -19.08
C ALA A 182 -2.09 28.24 -19.77
N GLY A 183 -1.80 28.70 -20.99
CA GLY A 183 -2.81 29.30 -21.86
C GLY A 183 -3.88 28.27 -22.18
N ALA A 184 -5.13 28.62 -21.93
CA ALA A 184 -6.26 27.69 -22.04
C ALA A 184 -7.46 28.31 -22.77
N ARG A 185 -8.34 27.43 -23.24
CA ARG A 185 -9.62 27.83 -23.81
C ARG A 185 -10.70 26.80 -23.50
N VAL A 186 -11.94 27.22 -23.66
CA VAL A 186 -13.06 26.29 -23.64
C VAL A 186 -13.03 25.48 -24.91
N LYS A 187 -13.22 24.15 -24.80
CA LYS A 187 -13.15 23.23 -25.95
C LYS A 187 -14.23 23.51 -27.00
N SER A 188 -15.44 23.82 -26.55
CA SER A 188 -16.60 24.10 -27.40
C SER A 188 -16.58 25.51 -28.01
N ILE A 189 -15.90 26.47 -27.35
CA ILE A 189 -15.94 27.91 -27.67
C ILE A 189 -14.50 28.42 -27.80
N ARG A 190 -14.09 28.76 -29.03
CA ARG A 190 -12.69 29.16 -29.29
C ARG A 190 -12.33 30.52 -28.71
N GLU A 191 -13.30 31.43 -28.60
CA GLU A 191 -13.10 32.80 -28.14
C GLU A 191 -12.95 32.93 -26.62
N ALA A 192 -13.42 31.92 -25.84
CA ALA A 192 -13.30 31.92 -24.40
C ALA A 192 -11.86 31.52 -23.98
N LEU A 193 -10.96 32.49 -24.03
CA LEU A 193 -9.53 32.36 -23.71
C LEU A 193 -9.24 32.82 -22.29
N GLY A 194 -8.28 32.16 -21.63
CA GLY A 194 -7.81 32.55 -20.31
C GLY A 194 -6.50 31.83 -19.97
N VAL A 195 -6.09 31.99 -18.71
CA VAL A 195 -4.88 31.35 -18.17
C VAL A 195 -5.27 30.43 -17.02
N VAL A 196 -4.92 29.16 -17.15
CA VAL A 196 -5.10 28.18 -16.07
C VAL A 196 -3.87 28.13 -15.18
N LYS A 197 -4.08 28.16 -13.87
CA LYS A 197 -3.07 28.05 -12.81
C LYS A 197 -3.66 27.34 -11.59
N GLY A 198 -2.82 27.00 -10.61
CA GLY A 198 -3.30 26.53 -9.30
C GLY A 198 -4.24 27.54 -8.62
N ASP A 199 -5.22 27.06 -7.89
CA ASP A 199 -6.19 27.89 -7.16
C ASP A 199 -5.61 28.48 -5.85
N GLY A 200 -4.35 28.17 -5.54
CA GLY A 200 -3.65 28.59 -4.34
C GLY A 200 -3.97 27.74 -3.11
N THR A 201 -4.74 26.66 -3.27
CA THR A 201 -5.03 25.70 -2.21
C THR A 201 -4.11 24.46 -2.32
N SER A 202 -4.04 23.68 -1.24
CA SER A 202 -3.29 22.41 -1.25
C SER A 202 -4.06 21.23 -1.87
N THR A 203 -5.22 21.49 -2.49
CA THR A 203 -6.10 20.45 -3.04
C THR A 203 -5.73 20.01 -4.44
N GLY A 204 -4.82 20.75 -5.11
CA GLY A 204 -4.46 20.49 -6.51
C GLY A 204 -5.52 20.95 -7.52
N ASN A 205 -6.53 21.69 -7.07
CA ASN A 205 -7.51 22.30 -7.95
C ASN A 205 -6.91 23.46 -8.76
N LEU A 206 -7.57 23.79 -9.84
CA LEU A 206 -7.12 24.80 -10.77
C LEU A 206 -8.15 25.92 -10.89
N GLN A 207 -7.69 27.09 -11.34
CA GLN A 207 -8.55 28.19 -11.72
C GLN A 207 -8.12 28.75 -13.08
N MET A 208 -9.08 29.12 -13.91
CA MET A 208 -8.87 29.85 -15.14
C MET A 208 -9.21 31.31 -14.91
N VAL A 209 -8.21 32.15 -15.02
CA VAL A 209 -8.31 33.61 -14.80
C VAL A 209 -8.21 34.38 -16.11
N HIS A 210 -8.46 35.70 -16.04
CA HIS A 210 -8.43 36.61 -17.20
C HIS A 210 -9.47 36.27 -18.29
N LEU A 211 -10.55 35.60 -17.92
CA LEU A 211 -11.69 35.43 -18.80
C LEU A 211 -12.40 36.77 -18.98
N GLN A 212 -12.74 37.17 -20.21
CA GLN A 212 -13.55 38.35 -20.45
C GLN A 212 -14.92 38.17 -19.82
N HIS A 213 -15.50 39.25 -19.32
CA HIS A 213 -16.82 39.20 -18.65
C HIS A 213 -17.92 38.65 -19.57
N ASP A 214 -17.85 38.95 -20.86
CA ASP A 214 -18.78 38.47 -21.89
C ASP A 214 -18.44 37.10 -22.47
N ALA A 215 -17.34 36.46 -22.03
CA ALA A 215 -17.00 35.12 -22.49
C ALA A 215 -18.12 34.12 -22.15
N GLU A 216 -18.60 33.43 -23.16
CA GLU A 216 -19.57 32.35 -22.98
C GLU A 216 -18.88 31.16 -22.33
N LEU A 217 -19.23 30.85 -21.09
CA LEU A 217 -18.66 29.76 -20.28
C LEU A 217 -19.73 29.27 -19.30
N ALA A 218 -19.88 27.97 -19.18
CA ALA A 218 -20.82 27.34 -18.27
C ALA A 218 -20.15 26.28 -17.38
N GLU A 219 -20.77 25.97 -16.26
CA GLU A 219 -20.39 24.81 -15.45
C GLU A 219 -20.56 23.53 -16.29
N GLY A 220 -19.58 22.63 -16.20
CA GLY A 220 -19.48 21.44 -17.00
C GLY A 220 -18.66 21.59 -18.30
N ASP A 221 -18.28 22.80 -18.68
CA ASP A 221 -17.43 23.02 -19.85
C ASP A 221 -16.04 22.43 -19.69
N VAL A 222 -15.54 21.82 -20.78
CA VAL A 222 -14.22 21.23 -20.84
C VAL A 222 -13.16 22.27 -21.20
N ILE A 223 -12.12 22.37 -20.39
CA ILE A 223 -10.99 23.27 -20.61
C ILE A 223 -9.83 22.47 -21.21
N ILE A 224 -9.24 23.03 -22.27
CA ILE A 224 -8.08 22.48 -22.97
C ILE A 224 -7.01 23.55 -23.15
N THR A 225 -5.75 23.14 -23.43
CA THR A 225 -4.68 24.07 -23.76
C THR A 225 -5.01 24.83 -25.07
N SER A 226 -4.69 26.12 -25.11
CA SER A 226 -4.97 26.98 -26.26
C SER A 226 -3.87 26.93 -27.36
N GLY A 227 -2.65 26.54 -27.01
CA GLY A 227 -1.49 26.59 -27.90
C GLY A 227 -0.93 28.00 -28.12
N LEU A 228 -1.59 29.05 -27.57
CA LEU A 228 -1.23 30.44 -27.86
C LEU A 228 -0.02 30.97 -27.06
N ASP A 229 0.28 30.32 -25.93
CA ASP A 229 1.43 30.65 -25.09
C ASP A 229 2.78 30.07 -25.62
N MET A 230 2.73 29.28 -26.65
CA MET A 230 3.88 28.53 -27.22
C MET A 230 4.61 27.65 -26.19
N VAL A 231 4.05 27.44 -25.02
CA VAL A 231 4.57 26.58 -23.96
C VAL A 231 3.98 25.17 -24.09
N TYR A 232 2.66 25.12 -24.29
CA TYR A 232 1.94 23.87 -24.41
C TYR A 232 1.27 23.76 -25.80
N PRO A 233 1.32 22.58 -26.44
CA PRO A 233 0.56 22.34 -27.67
C PRO A 233 -0.94 22.54 -27.47
N GLU A 234 -1.65 22.93 -28.53
CA GLU A 234 -3.10 23.08 -28.50
C GLU A 234 -3.81 21.73 -28.29
N GLY A 235 -4.90 21.73 -27.53
CA GLY A 235 -5.87 20.64 -27.47
C GLY A 235 -5.65 19.62 -26.35
N ILE A 236 -4.64 19.77 -25.48
CA ILE A 236 -4.44 18.87 -24.35
C ILE A 236 -5.53 19.16 -23.30
N PRO A 237 -6.30 18.13 -22.84
CA PRO A 237 -7.30 18.30 -21.80
C PRO A 237 -6.68 18.77 -20.48
N ILE A 238 -7.39 19.65 -19.76
CA ILE A 238 -6.98 20.14 -18.44
C ILE A 238 -8.00 19.68 -17.38
N GLY A 239 -9.29 19.98 -17.57
CA GLY A 239 -10.31 19.65 -16.59
C GLY A 239 -11.68 20.18 -16.99
N THR A 240 -12.59 20.21 -16.01
CA THR A 240 -13.98 20.65 -16.19
C THR A 240 -14.28 21.81 -15.25
N VAL A 241 -14.99 22.81 -15.74
CA VAL A 241 -15.47 23.96 -14.96
C VAL A 241 -16.48 23.49 -13.92
N THR A 242 -16.23 23.86 -12.65
CA THR A 242 -17.11 23.53 -11.52
C THR A 242 -17.90 24.71 -11.01
N SER A 243 -17.34 25.91 -11.11
CA SER A 243 -18.04 27.14 -10.76
C SER A 243 -17.40 28.34 -11.44
N ILE A 244 -18.13 29.43 -11.56
CA ILE A 244 -17.70 30.67 -12.18
C ILE A 244 -18.01 31.80 -11.23
N GLN A 245 -17.06 32.73 -11.08
CA GLN A 245 -17.21 33.93 -10.25
C GLN A 245 -16.79 35.16 -11.03
N ASP A 246 -17.58 36.24 -10.93
CA ASP A 246 -17.17 37.51 -11.44
C ASP A 246 -16.11 38.14 -10.52
N ASP A 247 -15.06 38.66 -11.12
CA ASP A 247 -14.02 39.35 -10.36
C ASP A 247 -14.51 40.71 -9.82
N ALA A 248 -13.93 41.14 -8.72
CA ALA A 248 -14.33 42.42 -8.03
C ALA A 248 -14.21 43.66 -8.94
N ASN A 249 -13.45 43.58 -10.02
CA ASN A 249 -13.27 44.65 -10.99
C ASN A 249 -14.42 44.78 -12.00
N GLY A 250 -15.31 43.74 -12.08
CA GLY A 250 -16.44 43.67 -13.01
C GLY A 250 -16.07 43.54 -14.50
N LEU A 251 -14.78 43.38 -14.83
CA LEU A 251 -14.28 43.33 -16.20
C LEU A 251 -13.91 41.92 -16.62
N THR A 252 -13.59 41.09 -15.65
CA THR A 252 -13.16 39.70 -15.85
C THR A 252 -13.93 38.77 -14.95
N LYS A 253 -13.86 37.48 -15.25
CA LYS A 253 -14.36 36.39 -14.40
C LYS A 253 -13.31 35.29 -14.24
N THR A 254 -13.44 34.55 -13.17
CA THR A 254 -12.59 33.41 -12.82
C THR A 254 -13.45 32.16 -12.81
N ALA A 255 -12.99 31.10 -13.51
CA ALA A 255 -13.61 29.79 -13.48
C ALA A 255 -12.78 28.83 -12.64
N TYR A 256 -13.40 28.16 -11.70
CA TYR A 256 -12.74 27.06 -10.93
C TYR A 256 -12.88 25.76 -11.71
N ILE A 257 -11.80 24.99 -11.71
CA ILE A 257 -11.65 23.80 -12.56
C ILE A 257 -11.26 22.61 -11.69
N THR A 258 -12.00 21.51 -11.84
CA THR A 258 -11.57 20.21 -11.37
C THR A 258 -10.71 19.55 -12.46
N PRO A 259 -9.41 19.30 -12.21
CA PRO A 259 -8.52 18.71 -13.19
C PRO A 259 -8.88 17.25 -13.46
N TYR A 260 -8.61 16.77 -14.70
CA TYR A 260 -8.72 15.34 -15.03
C TYR A 260 -7.56 14.52 -14.47
N VAL A 261 -6.42 15.17 -14.22
CA VAL A 261 -5.23 14.54 -13.70
C VAL A 261 -5.22 14.58 -12.16
N ASN A 262 -4.97 13.45 -11.54
CA ASN A 262 -4.70 13.40 -10.09
C ASN A 262 -3.21 13.69 -9.84
N PHE A 263 -2.87 14.90 -9.47
CA PHE A 263 -1.48 15.33 -9.24
C PHE A 263 -0.79 14.67 -8.05
N PHE A 264 -1.55 14.03 -7.16
CA PHE A 264 -1.00 13.33 -6.00
C PHE A 264 -0.61 11.87 -6.31
N GLN A 265 -1.16 11.30 -7.40
CA GLN A 265 -0.99 9.89 -7.77
C GLN A 265 -0.39 9.76 -9.18
N LEU A 266 0.71 10.48 -9.42
CA LEU A 266 1.45 10.37 -10.67
C LEU A 266 2.50 9.28 -10.54
N GLU A 267 2.41 8.23 -11.33
CA GLU A 267 3.36 7.12 -11.37
C GLU A 267 4.10 7.11 -12.71
N GLU A 268 3.39 7.00 -13.83
CA GLU A 268 3.94 7.14 -15.17
C GLU A 268 3.40 8.38 -15.86
N VAL A 269 4.24 9.01 -16.65
CA VAL A 269 3.92 10.22 -17.42
C VAL A 269 4.50 10.12 -18.82
N PHE A 270 3.94 10.89 -19.75
CA PHE A 270 4.51 11.08 -21.09
C PHE A 270 5.18 12.43 -21.21
N ILE A 271 6.39 12.43 -21.74
CA ILE A 271 7.09 13.62 -22.19
C ILE A 271 6.79 13.79 -23.68
N LEU A 272 6.38 14.97 -24.08
CA LEU A 272 6.17 15.33 -25.48
C LEU A 272 7.50 15.73 -26.09
N MET A 273 8.10 14.85 -26.90
CA MET A 273 9.45 15.03 -27.48
C MET A 273 9.48 16.03 -28.64
N ASN A 274 8.37 16.14 -29.36
CA ASN A 274 8.19 17.20 -30.35
C ASN A 274 7.12 18.16 -29.80
N SER A 275 7.55 19.29 -29.25
CA SER A 275 6.69 20.46 -29.25
C SER A 275 6.57 20.85 -30.73
N GLY A 276 5.53 20.38 -31.39
CA GLY A 276 5.19 20.86 -32.72
C GLY A 276 4.93 22.36 -32.61
N GLY A 277 6.00 23.11 -32.71
CA GLY A 277 5.89 24.50 -33.09
C GLY A 277 5.10 24.50 -34.39
N GLY A 278 3.91 25.07 -34.35
CA GLY A 278 3.01 25.10 -35.47
C GLY A 278 3.74 25.40 -36.74
N SER A 279 3.85 24.39 -37.59
CA SER A 279 4.12 24.60 -39.00
C SER A 279 2.89 25.33 -39.53
N GLY A 280 2.99 26.63 -39.56
CA GLY A 280 2.00 27.46 -40.21
C GLY A 280 1.74 26.97 -41.62
N ARG A 281 0.50 26.74 -41.93
CA ARG A 281 -0.13 27.00 -43.22
C ARG A 281 -1.51 27.56 -42.99
#